data_c6244db07b4683fa686c52ff2a5df6d1
#
_entry.id   c6244db07b4683fa686c52ff2a5df6d1
#
_cell.length_a   1.000
_cell.length_b   1.000
_cell.length_c   1.000
_cell.angle_alpha   90.00
_cell.angle_beta   90.00
_cell.angle_gamma   90.00
#
_symmetry.space_group_name_H-M   'P 1'
#
loop_
_entity.id
_entity.type
_entity.pdbx_description
1 polymer ?
#
loop_
_entity_poly.entity_id
_entity_poly.type
_entity_poly.pdbx_seq_one_letter_code
_entity_poly.pdbx_strand_id
1 'polypeptide(L)'
;MRRILVTGAGGRIGNYLRERLPRPDRALRLLDVGPQAPPAPGEPVEVLRADLTDAGAVAAACAGVDAVVHLAALRGEDTWENILRVNVDGTRTLLEAARIAGVPRVVLASSIHAAGFYRRAGAAPEPSGVPAPAGPDGVPSGSVPRPDSYYGWSKAAAESLGSLYADRFGMTVFALRIGACTTTPAAWNRDAWLSPDDCARLVDVCLTTDATGFRVLWGVSRNRDRWWSLAEGAAIGYDPVDDAEAYTAGMTPMDDAHAPTVGLLGGTFCTLPLGKPR
;
A
#
# COMPACT_ATOMS: atom_id res chain seq x y z
N MET A 1 14.34 -21.34 6.24
CA MET A 1 12.96 -20.78 6.32
C MET A 1 13.09 -19.26 6.24
N ARG A 2 12.46 -18.62 5.26
CA ARG A 2 12.46 -17.15 5.11
C ARG A 2 11.61 -16.52 6.22
N ARG A 3 12.09 -15.45 6.82
CA ARG A 3 11.36 -14.68 7.82
C ARG A 3 10.98 -13.31 7.25
N ILE A 4 9.69 -13.00 7.25
CA ILE A 4 9.15 -11.74 6.73
C ILE A 4 8.65 -10.90 7.90
N LEU A 5 9.18 -9.70 8.08
CA LEU A 5 8.62 -8.72 9.02
C LEU A 5 7.41 -8.04 8.36
N VAL A 6 6.26 -8.06 9.02
CA VAL A 6 5.07 -7.29 8.63
C VAL A 6 4.82 -6.26 9.72
N THR A 7 4.93 -4.98 9.41
CA THR A 7 4.57 -3.89 10.34
C THR A 7 3.15 -3.42 10.04
N GLY A 8 2.44 -2.90 11.05
CA GLY A 8 1.01 -2.60 10.92
C GLY A 8 0.16 -3.88 10.83
N ALA A 9 0.67 -4.95 11.42
CA ALA A 9 0.12 -6.30 11.27
C ALA A 9 -1.24 -6.49 11.95
N GLY A 10 -1.57 -5.68 12.97
CA GLY A 10 -2.89 -5.66 13.59
C GLY A 10 -3.97 -4.95 12.76
N GLY A 11 -3.58 -4.26 11.68
CA GLY A 11 -4.50 -3.61 10.76
C GLY A 11 -5.21 -4.60 9.81
N ARG A 12 -6.17 -4.08 9.03
CA ARG A 12 -6.98 -4.89 8.10
C ARG A 12 -6.11 -5.71 7.13
N ILE A 13 -5.21 -5.06 6.41
CA ILE A 13 -4.33 -5.75 5.43
C ILE A 13 -3.38 -6.70 6.14
N GLY A 14 -2.84 -6.31 7.30
CA GLY A 14 -1.97 -7.18 8.09
C GLY A 14 -2.65 -8.50 8.48
N ASN A 15 -3.90 -8.46 8.91
CA ASN A 15 -4.69 -9.66 9.19
C ASN A 15 -4.92 -10.51 7.93
N TYR A 16 -5.23 -9.91 6.78
CA TYR A 16 -5.34 -10.66 5.52
C TYR A 16 -4.05 -11.36 5.13
N LEU A 17 -2.90 -10.69 5.31
CA LEU A 17 -1.59 -11.27 5.00
C LEU A 17 -1.18 -12.35 6.00
N ARG A 18 -1.52 -12.22 7.29
CA ARG A 18 -1.28 -13.25 8.31
C ARG A 18 -1.94 -14.58 7.92
N GLU A 19 -3.15 -14.53 7.36
CA GLU A 19 -3.89 -15.72 6.94
C GLU A 19 -3.33 -16.36 5.65
N ARG A 20 -2.71 -15.56 4.75
CA ARG A 20 -2.43 -15.93 3.37
C ARG A 20 -0.96 -16.10 3.02
N LEU A 21 -0.05 -15.44 3.74
CA LEU A 21 1.39 -15.48 3.45
C LEU A 21 2.18 -16.62 4.10
N PRO A 22 1.79 -17.19 5.27
CA PRO A 22 2.53 -18.29 5.86
C PRO A 22 2.62 -19.51 4.92
N ARG A 23 3.81 -20.12 4.86
CA ARG A 23 4.10 -21.33 4.08
C ARG A 23 5.11 -22.19 4.88
N PRO A 24 5.30 -23.47 4.55
CA PRO A 24 6.27 -24.33 5.23
C PRO A 24 7.70 -23.74 5.26
N ASP A 25 8.05 -22.97 4.24
CA ASP A 25 9.36 -22.31 4.09
C ASP A 25 9.37 -20.83 4.49
N ARG A 26 8.24 -20.29 4.98
CA ARG A 26 8.05 -18.86 5.31
C ARG A 26 7.38 -18.66 6.65
N ALA A 27 8.06 -17.94 7.54
CA ALA A 27 7.50 -17.46 8.81
C ALA A 27 7.27 -15.94 8.77
N LEU A 28 6.30 -15.47 9.54
CA LEU A 28 6.02 -14.05 9.72
C LEU A 28 6.45 -13.57 11.10
N ARG A 29 7.05 -12.40 11.15
CA ARG A 29 7.20 -11.58 12.35
C ARG A 29 6.25 -10.40 12.22
N LEU A 30 5.26 -10.32 13.11
CA LEU A 30 4.17 -9.36 13.07
C LEU A 30 4.41 -8.26 14.09
N LEU A 31 4.58 -7.02 13.65
CA LEU A 31 4.80 -5.85 14.51
C LEU A 31 3.60 -4.91 14.40
N ASP A 32 3.03 -4.53 15.54
CA ASP A 32 2.01 -3.49 15.63
C ASP A 32 2.08 -2.77 16.99
N VAL A 33 1.59 -1.54 17.05
CA VAL A 33 1.41 -0.80 18.31
C VAL A 33 0.19 -1.30 19.07
N GLY A 34 -0.83 -1.78 18.35
CA GLY A 34 -2.06 -2.35 18.90
C GLY A 34 -1.92 -3.81 19.29
N PRO A 35 -2.92 -4.34 20.01
CA PRO A 35 -2.96 -5.75 20.34
C PRO A 35 -3.18 -6.62 19.09
N GLN A 36 -2.57 -7.78 19.07
CA GLN A 36 -2.72 -8.79 18.02
C GLN A 36 -3.09 -10.12 18.66
N ALA A 37 -3.82 -10.97 17.94
CA ALA A 37 -4.10 -12.33 18.39
C ALA A 37 -2.78 -13.12 18.56
N PRO A 38 -2.63 -13.91 19.64
CA PRO A 38 -1.46 -14.77 19.81
C PRO A 38 -1.37 -15.78 18.65
N PRO A 39 -0.17 -16.32 18.36
CA PRO A 39 -0.03 -17.38 17.38
C PRO A 39 -0.84 -18.62 17.75
N ALA A 40 -1.50 -19.23 16.77
CA ALA A 40 -2.12 -20.54 16.93
C ALA A 40 -1.05 -21.64 17.07
N PRO A 41 -1.37 -22.79 17.68
CA PRO A 41 -0.45 -23.90 17.73
C PRO A 41 0.05 -24.31 16.34
N GLY A 42 1.37 -24.27 16.14
CA GLY A 42 2.01 -24.60 14.85
C GLY A 42 1.98 -23.51 13.80
N GLU A 43 1.38 -22.34 14.07
CA GLU A 43 1.43 -21.19 13.17
C GLU A 43 2.88 -20.63 13.12
N PRO A 44 3.51 -20.50 11.95
CA PRO A 44 4.88 -19.97 11.83
C PRO A 44 4.89 -18.45 11.97
N VAL A 45 4.43 -17.94 13.10
CA VAL A 45 4.23 -16.52 13.39
C VAL A 45 4.85 -16.16 14.74
N GLU A 46 5.58 -15.04 14.76
CA GLU A 46 6.07 -14.34 15.95
C GLU A 46 5.33 -13.01 16.06
N VAL A 47 4.77 -12.69 17.21
CA VAL A 47 4.04 -11.43 17.45
C VAL A 47 4.86 -10.51 18.34
N LEU A 48 5.08 -9.28 17.88
CA LEU A 48 5.77 -8.22 18.60
C LEU A 48 4.84 -7.02 18.77
N ARG A 49 4.95 -6.35 19.91
CA ARG A 49 4.25 -5.08 20.15
C ARG A 49 5.24 -3.95 20.31
N ALA A 50 5.23 -2.99 19.38
CA ALA A 50 6.05 -1.79 19.46
C ALA A 50 5.48 -0.67 18.59
N ASP A 51 5.83 0.57 18.94
CA ASP A 51 5.57 1.74 18.12
C ASP A 51 6.64 1.85 17.00
N LEU A 52 6.21 2.20 15.79
CA LEU A 52 7.10 2.44 14.66
C LEU A 52 8.10 3.59 14.91
N THR A 53 7.79 4.48 15.83
CA THR A 53 8.65 5.60 16.23
C THR A 53 9.73 5.20 17.24
N ASP A 54 9.67 3.99 17.81
CA ASP A 54 10.72 3.43 18.67
C ASP A 54 11.81 2.76 17.80
N ALA A 55 12.87 3.51 17.53
CA ALA A 55 13.96 3.06 16.68
C ALA A 55 14.66 1.78 17.21
N GLY A 56 14.75 1.61 18.53
CA GLY A 56 15.34 0.42 19.14
C GLY A 56 14.50 -0.82 18.92
N ALA A 57 13.21 -0.72 19.14
CA ALA A 57 12.27 -1.81 18.92
C ALA A 57 12.16 -2.18 17.42
N VAL A 58 12.16 -1.19 16.53
CA VAL A 58 12.16 -1.41 15.07
C VAL A 58 13.44 -2.09 14.61
N ALA A 59 14.61 -1.67 15.12
CA ALA A 59 15.87 -2.31 14.81
C ALA A 59 15.89 -3.78 15.28
N ALA A 60 15.43 -4.07 16.49
CA ALA A 60 15.29 -5.43 16.98
C ALA A 60 14.34 -6.28 16.13
N ALA A 61 13.22 -5.69 15.66
CA ALA A 61 12.28 -6.37 14.78
C ALA A 61 12.87 -6.69 13.40
N CYS A 62 13.79 -5.87 12.88
CA CYS A 62 14.47 -6.10 11.59
C CYS A 62 15.57 -7.16 11.68
N ALA A 63 16.04 -7.53 12.89
CA ALA A 63 17.15 -8.47 13.03
C ALA A 63 16.76 -9.87 12.51
N GLY A 64 17.58 -10.42 11.58
CA GLY A 64 17.40 -11.77 11.04
C GLY A 64 16.14 -11.98 10.21
N VAL A 65 15.62 -10.92 9.56
CA VAL A 65 14.52 -11.04 8.59
C VAL A 65 15.07 -10.93 7.16
N ASP A 66 14.40 -11.61 6.22
CA ASP A 66 14.81 -11.66 4.82
C ASP A 66 14.11 -10.61 3.97
N ALA A 67 12.95 -10.13 4.41
CA ALA A 67 12.23 -9.04 3.76
C ALA A 67 11.28 -8.34 4.75
N VAL A 68 10.87 -7.13 4.40
CA VAL A 68 9.87 -6.34 5.16
C VAL A 68 8.65 -6.05 4.30
N VAL A 69 7.46 -6.20 4.87
CA VAL A 69 6.20 -5.65 4.36
C VAL A 69 5.75 -4.56 5.32
N HIS A 70 5.86 -3.32 4.89
CA HIS A 70 5.61 -2.14 5.72
C HIS A 70 4.21 -1.59 5.48
N LEU A 71 3.27 -1.93 6.39
CA LEU A 71 1.89 -1.46 6.36
C LEU A 71 1.59 -0.40 7.44
N ALA A 72 2.46 -0.30 8.46
CA ALA A 72 2.26 0.61 9.60
C ALA A 72 2.22 2.07 9.13
N ALA A 73 1.09 2.72 9.36
CA ALA A 73 0.86 4.13 9.06
C ALA A 73 -0.46 4.59 9.69
N LEU A 74 -0.63 5.88 9.89
CA LEU A 74 -1.95 6.48 9.95
C LEU A 74 -2.58 6.35 8.55
N ARG A 75 -3.76 5.74 8.46
CA ARG A 75 -4.37 5.28 7.20
C ARG A 75 -5.40 6.25 6.60
N GLY A 76 -5.42 7.47 7.07
CA GLY A 76 -6.33 8.52 6.65
C GLY A 76 -5.74 9.88 6.92
N GLU A 77 -6.51 10.92 6.65
CA GLU A 77 -6.11 12.28 6.96
C GLU A 77 -5.96 12.48 8.47
N ASP A 78 -4.92 13.16 8.87
CA ASP A 78 -4.59 13.49 10.28
C ASP A 78 -3.81 14.79 10.33
N THR A 79 -3.49 15.29 11.54
CA THR A 79 -2.68 16.49 11.69
C THR A 79 -1.33 16.33 11.01
N TRP A 80 -0.78 17.44 10.53
CA TRP A 80 0.54 17.47 9.90
C TRP A 80 1.62 16.80 10.76
N GLU A 81 1.62 17.11 12.05
CA GLU A 81 2.60 16.60 13.03
C GLU A 81 2.50 15.07 13.17
N ASN A 82 1.29 14.54 13.25
CA ASN A 82 1.06 13.11 13.35
C ASN A 82 1.48 12.39 12.07
N ILE A 83 1.09 12.93 10.91
CA ILE A 83 1.49 12.40 9.58
C ILE A 83 3.01 12.39 9.43
N LEU A 84 3.70 13.47 9.78
CA LEU A 84 5.17 13.51 9.74
C LEU A 84 5.77 12.45 10.67
N ARG A 85 5.37 12.46 11.94
CA ARG A 85 5.96 11.57 12.94
C ARG A 85 5.76 10.10 12.62
N VAL A 86 4.55 9.69 12.25
CA VAL A 86 4.23 8.27 12.06
C VAL A 86 4.53 7.82 10.63
N ASN A 87 4.00 8.51 9.62
CA ASN A 87 4.09 8.02 8.25
C ASN A 87 5.44 8.30 7.60
N VAL A 88 6.08 9.43 7.90
CA VAL A 88 7.34 9.82 7.27
C VAL A 88 8.53 9.37 8.12
N ASP A 89 8.65 9.86 9.36
CA ASP A 89 9.78 9.49 10.22
C ASP A 89 9.77 8.02 10.61
N GLY A 90 8.57 7.44 10.85
CA GLY A 90 8.44 6.01 11.09
C GLY A 90 8.89 5.17 9.90
N THR A 91 8.52 5.55 8.67
CA THR A 91 8.98 4.86 7.45
C THR A 91 10.49 5.01 7.28
N ARG A 92 11.05 6.20 7.52
CA ARG A 92 12.51 6.42 7.50
C ARG A 92 13.22 5.54 8.54
N THR A 93 12.69 5.47 9.75
CA THR A 93 13.23 4.66 10.85
C THR A 93 13.26 3.17 10.45
N LEU A 94 12.17 2.67 9.85
CA LEU A 94 12.12 1.29 9.37
C LEU A 94 13.11 1.03 8.23
N LEU A 95 13.17 1.88 7.21
CA LEU A 95 14.08 1.71 6.08
C LEU A 95 15.55 1.70 6.55
N GLU A 96 15.90 2.59 7.49
CA GLU A 96 17.25 2.63 8.05
C GLU A 96 17.56 1.39 8.89
N ALA A 97 16.62 0.93 9.72
CA ALA A 97 16.76 -0.30 10.50
C ALA A 97 16.91 -1.53 9.59
N ALA A 98 16.10 -1.62 8.54
CA ALA A 98 16.17 -2.69 7.55
C ALA A 98 17.54 -2.68 6.82
N ARG A 99 18.01 -1.50 6.40
CA ARG A 99 19.34 -1.34 5.77
C ARG A 99 20.47 -1.80 6.69
N ILE A 100 20.47 -1.36 7.95
CA ILE A 100 21.51 -1.73 8.93
C ILE A 100 21.49 -3.25 9.22
N ALA A 101 20.28 -3.84 9.28
CA ALA A 101 20.11 -5.28 9.45
C ALA A 101 20.46 -6.11 8.20
N GLY A 102 20.79 -5.48 7.07
CA GLY A 102 21.10 -6.15 5.82
C GLY A 102 19.88 -6.74 5.10
N VAL A 103 18.67 -6.23 5.39
CA VAL A 103 17.44 -6.70 4.72
C VAL A 103 17.43 -6.22 3.27
N PRO A 104 17.46 -7.12 2.28
CA PRO A 104 17.64 -6.73 0.89
C PRO A 104 16.36 -6.24 0.23
N ARG A 105 15.17 -6.50 0.81
CA ARG A 105 13.89 -6.31 0.13
C ARG A 105 12.83 -5.72 1.05
N VAL A 106 12.17 -4.66 0.56
CA VAL A 106 11.09 -3.98 1.29
C VAL A 106 9.89 -3.76 0.36
N VAL A 107 8.70 -4.09 0.84
CA VAL A 107 7.43 -3.77 0.22
C VAL A 107 6.75 -2.68 1.05
N LEU A 108 6.58 -1.49 0.48
CA LEU A 108 5.98 -0.32 1.14
C LEU A 108 4.51 -0.20 0.75
N ALA A 109 3.62 -0.12 1.72
CA ALA A 109 2.23 0.27 1.46
C ALA A 109 2.15 1.77 1.17
N SER A 110 2.18 2.12 -0.12
CA SER A 110 1.72 3.41 -0.63
C SER A 110 0.19 3.38 -0.80
N SER A 111 -0.37 4.35 -1.51
CA SER A 111 -1.81 4.49 -1.69
C SER A 111 -2.13 5.13 -3.03
N ILE A 112 -3.33 4.86 -3.56
CA ILE A 112 -3.90 5.63 -4.68
C ILE A 112 -3.94 7.13 -4.36
N HIS A 113 -4.03 7.51 -3.06
CA HIS A 113 -4.02 8.90 -2.59
C HIS A 113 -2.69 9.63 -2.85
N ALA A 114 -1.58 8.94 -3.12
CA ALA A 114 -0.35 9.55 -3.64
C ALA A 114 -0.54 10.16 -5.04
N ALA A 115 -1.61 9.78 -5.75
CA ALA A 115 -1.95 10.23 -7.09
C ALA A 115 -3.43 10.67 -7.20
N GLY A 116 -4.06 11.05 -6.08
CA GLY A 116 -5.51 11.24 -5.95
C GLY A 116 -6.11 12.30 -6.85
N PHE A 117 -5.36 13.34 -7.24
CA PHE A 117 -5.84 14.40 -8.12
C PHE A 117 -5.76 14.08 -9.61
N TYR A 118 -5.37 12.87 -10.01
CA TYR A 118 -5.55 12.47 -11.40
C TYR A 118 -7.04 12.29 -11.73
N ARG A 119 -7.40 12.64 -12.98
CA ARG A 119 -8.76 12.50 -13.48
C ARG A 119 -8.89 11.32 -14.42
N ARG A 120 -10.07 10.73 -14.47
CA ARG A 120 -10.43 9.73 -15.47
C ARG A 120 -10.42 10.37 -16.87
N ALA A 121 -9.94 9.64 -17.88
CA ALA A 121 -9.98 10.08 -19.26
C ALA A 121 -11.42 10.43 -19.66
N GLY A 122 -11.61 11.61 -20.29
CA GLY A 122 -12.93 12.14 -20.64
C GLY A 122 -13.66 12.93 -19.55
N ALA A 123 -13.12 13.02 -18.32
CA ALA A 123 -13.57 14.00 -17.34
C ALA A 123 -13.13 15.43 -17.72
N ALA A 124 -13.68 16.43 -17.01
CA ALA A 124 -13.37 17.85 -17.28
C ALA A 124 -11.85 18.11 -17.34
N PRO A 125 -11.39 19.14 -18.11
CA PRO A 125 -9.97 19.46 -18.24
C PRO A 125 -9.28 19.64 -16.88
N GLU A 126 -8.00 19.22 -16.82
CA GLU A 126 -7.17 19.39 -15.62
C GLU A 126 -6.92 20.88 -15.33
N PRO A 127 -7.24 21.38 -14.12
CA PRO A 127 -6.98 22.78 -13.77
C PRO A 127 -5.49 23.15 -13.83
N SER A 128 -4.61 22.18 -13.66
CA SER A 128 -3.15 22.36 -13.66
C SER A 128 -2.50 22.27 -15.04
N GLY A 129 -3.27 22.01 -16.09
CA GLY A 129 -2.72 21.80 -17.45
C GLY A 129 -1.84 20.56 -17.61
N VAL A 130 -1.71 19.72 -16.57
CA VAL A 130 -1.00 18.44 -16.65
C VAL A 130 -1.95 17.41 -17.24
N PRO A 131 -1.67 16.86 -18.43
CA PRO A 131 -2.51 15.81 -19.01
C PRO A 131 -2.60 14.61 -18.05
N ALA A 132 -3.79 14.05 -17.92
CA ALA A 132 -3.89 12.72 -17.31
C ALA A 132 -3.00 11.76 -18.11
N PRO A 133 -2.06 11.05 -17.51
CA PRO A 133 -1.30 10.05 -18.23
C PRO A 133 -2.26 8.94 -18.64
N ALA A 134 -2.67 8.96 -19.89
CA ALA A 134 -3.55 7.97 -20.49
C ALA A 134 -2.70 7.03 -21.34
N GLY A 135 -2.30 5.90 -20.76
CA GLY A 135 -1.90 4.74 -21.55
C GLY A 135 -3.15 3.98 -22.02
N PRO A 136 -3.03 3.11 -23.03
CA PRO A 136 -4.16 2.31 -23.52
C PRO A 136 -4.78 1.42 -22.42
N ASP A 137 -4.01 1.11 -21.36
CA ASP A 137 -4.41 0.25 -20.27
C ASP A 137 -4.75 1.02 -18.96
N GLY A 138 -4.84 2.36 -19.02
CA GLY A 138 -5.11 3.20 -17.85
C GLY A 138 -3.89 4.00 -17.37
N VAL A 139 -3.98 4.59 -16.17
CA VAL A 139 -2.91 5.41 -15.57
C VAL A 139 -1.72 4.51 -15.19
N PRO A 140 -0.51 4.77 -15.74
CA PRO A 140 0.69 4.01 -15.37
C PRO A 140 1.05 4.18 -13.88
N SER A 141 1.59 3.15 -13.25
CA SER A 141 1.95 3.21 -11.83
C SER A 141 3.12 4.17 -11.54
N GLY A 142 4.01 4.38 -12.50
CA GLY A 142 5.11 5.35 -12.44
C GLY A 142 4.70 6.82 -12.65
N SER A 143 3.40 7.12 -12.73
CA SER A 143 2.92 8.50 -12.86
C SER A 143 3.38 9.38 -11.70
N VAL A 144 3.74 10.64 -12.00
CA VAL A 144 4.20 11.63 -11.01
C VAL A 144 3.17 11.73 -9.86
N PRO A 145 3.61 11.75 -8.61
CA PRO A 145 2.70 11.93 -7.48
C PRO A 145 1.88 13.22 -7.60
N ARG A 146 0.56 13.11 -7.36
CA ARG A 146 -0.40 14.23 -7.26
C ARG A 146 -1.30 13.97 -6.05
N PRO A 147 -0.74 14.11 -4.83
CA PRO A 147 -1.43 13.72 -3.60
C PRO A 147 -2.63 14.62 -3.32
N ASP A 148 -3.67 14.05 -2.73
CA ASP A 148 -4.94 14.69 -2.44
C ASP A 148 -5.09 15.19 -0.99
N SER A 149 -4.17 14.82 -0.12
CA SER A 149 -4.25 15.01 1.33
C SER A 149 -2.84 14.98 1.96
N TYR A 150 -2.68 15.33 3.24
CA TYR A 150 -1.43 15.10 3.96
C TYR A 150 -1.10 13.59 4.05
N TYR A 151 -2.13 12.76 4.20
CA TYR A 151 -1.97 11.32 4.10
C TYR A 151 -1.42 10.91 2.73
N GLY A 152 -2.04 11.34 1.63
CA GLY A 152 -1.59 11.05 0.27
C GLY A 152 -0.17 11.56 0.02
N TRP A 153 0.14 12.76 0.50
CA TRP A 153 1.50 13.32 0.44
C TRP A 153 2.51 12.45 1.19
N SER A 154 2.17 11.97 2.38
CA SER A 154 3.08 11.10 3.15
C SER A 154 3.38 9.79 2.43
N LYS A 155 2.43 9.27 1.64
CA LYS A 155 2.64 8.08 0.82
C LYS A 155 3.58 8.36 -0.36
N ALA A 156 3.45 9.52 -1.01
CA ALA A 156 4.40 9.97 -2.02
C ALA A 156 5.81 10.20 -1.42
N ALA A 157 5.91 10.73 -0.21
CA ALA A 157 7.18 10.89 0.50
C ALA A 157 7.82 9.52 0.82
N ALA A 158 7.02 8.52 1.23
CA ALA A 158 7.51 7.16 1.45
C ALA A 158 8.00 6.51 0.15
N GLU A 159 7.35 6.75 -1.01
CA GLU A 159 7.85 6.33 -2.32
C GLU A 159 9.22 6.94 -2.62
N SER A 160 9.39 8.24 -2.38
CA SER A 160 10.66 8.95 -2.58
C SER A 160 11.77 8.42 -1.65
N LEU A 161 11.46 8.13 -0.39
CA LEU A 161 12.40 7.47 0.53
C LEU A 161 12.77 6.09 0.01
N GLY A 162 11.80 5.29 -0.45
CA GLY A 162 12.04 3.97 -1.02
C GLY A 162 13.01 4.01 -2.21
N SER A 163 12.82 4.97 -3.12
CA SER A 163 13.74 5.21 -4.25
C SER A 163 15.16 5.55 -3.76
N LEU A 164 15.28 6.47 -2.80
CA LEU A 164 16.57 6.84 -2.23
C LEU A 164 17.32 5.62 -1.67
N TYR A 165 16.64 4.76 -0.91
CA TYR A 165 17.27 3.57 -0.32
C TYR A 165 17.62 2.51 -1.37
N ALA A 166 16.83 2.38 -2.42
CA ALA A 166 17.13 1.50 -3.54
C ALA A 166 18.38 1.98 -4.29
N ASP A 167 18.41 3.25 -4.70
CA ASP A 167 19.50 3.78 -5.51
C ASP A 167 20.81 3.90 -4.74
N ARG A 168 20.73 4.32 -3.47
CA ARG A 168 21.94 4.57 -2.67
C ARG A 168 22.53 3.32 -2.03
N PHE A 169 21.71 2.34 -1.69
CA PHE A 169 22.13 1.18 -0.90
C PHE A 169 21.85 -0.17 -1.59
N GLY A 170 21.35 -0.15 -2.82
CA GLY A 170 21.08 -1.37 -3.59
C GLY A 170 19.92 -2.23 -3.04
N MET A 171 19.05 -1.66 -2.20
CA MET A 171 17.87 -2.36 -1.72
C MET A 171 16.85 -2.54 -2.86
N THR A 172 16.09 -3.62 -2.82
CA THR A 172 14.92 -3.78 -3.68
C THR A 172 13.70 -3.25 -2.96
N VAL A 173 13.04 -2.24 -3.51
CA VAL A 173 11.89 -1.60 -2.88
C VAL A 173 10.69 -1.55 -3.84
N PHE A 174 9.59 -2.15 -3.43
CA PHE A 174 8.30 -2.06 -4.14
C PHE A 174 7.36 -1.16 -3.36
N ALA A 175 6.91 -0.06 -3.96
CA ALA A 175 5.89 0.82 -3.39
C ALA A 175 4.53 0.48 -4.02
N LEU A 176 3.59 0.00 -3.20
CA LEU A 176 2.27 -0.43 -3.65
C LEU A 176 1.26 0.70 -3.44
N ARG A 177 0.81 1.35 -4.51
CA ARG A 177 -0.31 2.30 -4.49
C ARG A 177 -1.61 1.53 -4.33
N ILE A 178 -1.92 1.15 -3.09
CA ILE A 178 -3.06 0.31 -2.74
C ILE A 178 -4.35 1.10 -2.89
N GLY A 179 -5.32 0.50 -3.56
CA GLY A 179 -6.70 0.98 -3.62
C GLY A 179 -7.51 0.58 -2.38
N ALA A 180 -8.79 0.32 -2.56
CA ALA A 180 -9.68 -0.09 -1.47
C ALA A 180 -9.54 -1.59 -1.17
N CYS A 181 -8.66 -1.95 -0.25
CA CYS A 181 -8.47 -3.36 0.15
C CYS A 181 -9.52 -3.77 1.18
N THR A 182 -10.58 -4.43 0.71
CA THR A 182 -11.73 -4.88 1.51
C THR A 182 -12.23 -6.24 1.03
N THR A 183 -12.93 -6.98 1.90
CA THR A 183 -13.54 -8.28 1.53
C THR A 183 -14.59 -8.15 0.45
N THR A 184 -15.32 -7.04 0.43
CA THR A 184 -16.34 -6.74 -0.59
C THR A 184 -16.16 -5.31 -1.09
N PRO A 185 -16.35 -5.06 -2.39
CA PRO A 185 -16.33 -3.69 -2.92
C PRO A 185 -17.63 -2.93 -2.57
N ALA A 186 -17.52 -1.59 -2.65
CA ALA A 186 -18.67 -0.70 -2.66
C ALA A 186 -18.75 0.00 -4.03
N ALA A 187 -19.92 0.55 -4.38
CA ALA A 187 -20.12 1.18 -5.69
C ALA A 187 -19.16 2.35 -5.96
N TRP A 188 -18.76 3.08 -4.90
CA TRP A 188 -17.88 4.24 -4.99
C TRP A 188 -16.39 3.89 -5.11
N ASN A 189 -15.98 2.63 -4.85
CA ASN A 189 -14.57 2.19 -4.93
C ASN A 189 -14.36 0.94 -5.80
N ARG A 190 -15.38 0.52 -6.56
CA ARG A 190 -15.34 -0.74 -7.32
C ARG A 190 -14.22 -0.77 -8.36
N ASP A 191 -13.87 0.37 -8.92
CA ASP A 191 -12.78 0.53 -9.87
C ASP A 191 -11.40 0.35 -9.22
N ALA A 192 -11.25 0.83 -7.98
CA ALA A 192 -10.01 0.77 -7.19
C ALA A 192 -9.99 -0.39 -6.17
N TRP A 193 -10.97 -1.30 -6.21
CA TRP A 193 -11.03 -2.41 -5.26
C TRP A 193 -9.85 -3.36 -5.43
N LEU A 194 -9.31 -3.78 -4.29
CA LEU A 194 -8.32 -4.84 -4.17
C LEU A 194 -8.87 -5.91 -3.24
N SER A 195 -9.05 -7.13 -3.73
CA SER A 195 -9.45 -8.23 -2.87
C SER A 195 -8.35 -8.62 -1.89
N PRO A 196 -8.66 -9.23 -0.74
CA PRO A 196 -7.65 -9.77 0.15
C PRO A 196 -6.72 -10.80 -0.50
N ASP A 197 -7.26 -11.60 -1.42
CA ASP A 197 -6.50 -12.64 -2.12
C ASP A 197 -5.55 -12.03 -3.16
N ASP A 198 -6.00 -11.06 -3.95
CA ASP A 198 -5.14 -10.32 -4.88
C ASP A 198 -4.10 -9.46 -4.14
N CYS A 199 -4.45 -8.91 -2.97
CA CYS A 199 -3.48 -8.22 -2.12
C CYS A 199 -2.34 -9.16 -1.70
N ALA A 200 -2.68 -10.36 -1.27
CA ALA A 200 -1.69 -11.37 -0.88
C ALA A 200 -0.86 -11.83 -2.09
N ARG A 201 -1.47 -12.03 -3.27
CA ARG A 201 -0.76 -12.36 -4.53
C ARG A 201 0.25 -11.26 -4.89
N LEU A 202 -0.16 -9.99 -4.85
CA LEU A 202 0.72 -8.86 -5.15
C LEU A 202 1.92 -8.81 -4.21
N VAL A 203 1.66 -8.93 -2.89
CA VAL A 203 2.73 -8.94 -1.89
C VAL A 203 3.65 -10.16 -2.09
N ASP A 204 3.08 -11.35 -2.36
CA ASP A 204 3.86 -12.57 -2.60
C ASP A 204 4.77 -12.43 -3.83
N VAL A 205 4.27 -11.89 -4.92
CA VAL A 205 5.08 -11.59 -6.11
C VAL A 205 6.21 -10.62 -5.78
N CYS A 206 5.94 -9.53 -5.05
CA CYS A 206 6.99 -8.60 -4.63
C CYS A 206 8.04 -9.24 -3.73
N LEU A 207 7.68 -10.27 -2.95
CA LEU A 207 8.61 -11.00 -2.09
C LEU A 207 9.45 -12.04 -2.84
N THR A 208 8.99 -12.51 -4.01
CA THR A 208 9.58 -13.67 -4.70
C THR A 208 10.18 -13.37 -6.09
N THR A 209 9.76 -12.29 -6.75
CA THR A 209 10.28 -11.91 -8.07
C THR A 209 11.79 -11.63 -8.06
N ASP A 210 12.46 -11.89 -9.18
CA ASP A 210 13.87 -11.51 -9.40
C ASP A 210 14.07 -10.04 -9.76
N ALA A 211 12.99 -9.27 -9.92
CA ALA A 211 13.05 -7.84 -10.16
C ALA A 211 13.72 -7.10 -9.00
N THR A 212 14.59 -6.14 -9.31
CA THR A 212 15.37 -5.34 -8.36
C THR A 212 15.16 -3.84 -8.55
N GLY A 213 15.75 -3.04 -7.65
CA GLY A 213 15.67 -1.59 -7.64
C GLY A 213 14.34 -1.08 -7.10
N PHE A 214 13.99 0.16 -7.44
CA PHE A 214 12.75 0.79 -7.01
C PHE A 214 11.65 0.64 -8.06
N ARG A 215 10.45 0.23 -7.63
CA ARG A 215 9.27 0.14 -8.49
C ARG A 215 8.02 0.59 -7.77
N VAL A 216 7.18 1.33 -8.47
CA VAL A 216 5.81 1.67 -8.03
C VAL A 216 4.84 0.76 -8.75
N LEU A 217 3.87 0.20 -8.04
CA LEU A 217 2.86 -0.70 -8.58
C LEU A 217 1.47 -0.30 -8.11
N TRP A 218 0.45 -0.45 -8.97
CA TRP A 218 -0.93 -0.34 -8.51
C TRP A 218 -1.36 -1.60 -7.78
N GLY A 219 -1.88 -1.43 -6.56
CA GLY A 219 -2.52 -2.49 -5.78
C GLY A 219 -4.02 -2.46 -5.98
N VAL A 220 -4.47 -3.03 -7.10
CA VAL A 220 -5.89 -3.18 -7.46
C VAL A 220 -6.13 -4.56 -8.06
N SER A 221 -7.34 -5.08 -7.93
CA SER A 221 -7.79 -6.30 -8.60
C SER A 221 -8.04 -6.06 -10.10
N ARG A 222 -8.39 -7.12 -10.85
CA ARG A 222 -8.70 -7.04 -12.29
C ARG A 222 -10.08 -6.45 -12.56
N ASN A 223 -10.42 -5.36 -11.87
CA ASN A 223 -11.72 -4.73 -12.00
C ASN A 223 -11.98 -4.29 -13.44
N ARG A 224 -13.17 -4.59 -13.97
CA ARG A 224 -13.58 -4.22 -15.32
C ARG A 224 -13.48 -2.71 -15.59
N ASP A 225 -13.89 -1.91 -14.61
CA ASP A 225 -13.95 -0.44 -14.73
C ASP A 225 -12.69 0.26 -14.18
N ARG A 226 -11.57 -0.45 -14.01
CA ARG A 226 -10.34 0.15 -13.48
C ARG A 226 -9.79 1.25 -14.38
N TRP A 227 -9.17 2.23 -13.77
CA TRP A 227 -8.42 3.29 -14.49
C TRP A 227 -6.91 3.06 -14.46
N TRP A 228 -6.47 2.04 -13.79
CA TRP A 228 -5.10 1.75 -13.37
C TRP A 228 -4.50 0.73 -14.31
N SER A 229 -3.31 1.03 -14.81
CA SER A 229 -2.55 0.05 -15.58
C SER A 229 -2.12 -1.12 -14.67
N LEU A 230 -2.28 -2.32 -15.17
CA LEU A 230 -1.71 -3.52 -14.53
C LEU A 230 -0.37 -3.93 -15.18
N ALA A 231 0.09 -3.20 -16.21
CA ALA A 231 1.25 -3.60 -17.01
C ALA A 231 2.53 -3.72 -16.17
N GLU A 232 2.77 -2.79 -15.26
CA GLU A 232 3.97 -2.81 -14.41
C GLU A 232 3.93 -3.96 -13.39
N GLY A 233 2.75 -4.28 -12.88
CA GLY A 233 2.53 -5.44 -12.03
C GLY A 233 2.73 -6.75 -12.81
N ALA A 234 2.15 -6.85 -14.00
CA ALA A 234 2.29 -8.00 -14.89
C ALA A 234 3.76 -8.24 -15.29
N ALA A 235 4.54 -7.17 -15.49
CA ALA A 235 5.97 -7.27 -15.82
C ALA A 235 6.82 -7.96 -14.73
N ILE A 236 6.32 -8.05 -13.50
CA ILE A 236 6.97 -8.78 -12.39
C ILE A 236 6.24 -10.06 -12.00
N GLY A 237 5.17 -10.42 -12.71
CA GLY A 237 4.38 -11.64 -12.48
C GLY A 237 3.11 -11.45 -11.65
N TYR A 238 2.68 -10.22 -11.35
CA TYR A 238 1.38 -9.99 -10.71
C TYR A 238 0.25 -10.19 -11.70
N ASP A 239 -0.57 -11.20 -11.46
CA ASP A 239 -1.76 -11.54 -12.24
C ASP A 239 -2.98 -11.60 -11.30
N PRO A 240 -3.68 -10.45 -11.07
CA PRO A 240 -4.88 -10.43 -10.24
C PRO A 240 -6.00 -11.24 -10.89
N VAL A 241 -6.82 -11.89 -10.05
CA VAL A 241 -7.89 -12.80 -10.48
C VAL A 241 -9.28 -12.23 -10.23
N ASP A 242 -9.42 -11.46 -9.14
CA ASP A 242 -10.71 -11.02 -8.67
C ASP A 242 -11.21 -9.77 -9.42
N ASP A 243 -12.54 -9.65 -9.57
CA ASP A 243 -13.21 -8.51 -10.19
C ASP A 243 -14.40 -8.08 -9.31
N ALA A 244 -14.51 -6.79 -9.04
CA ALA A 244 -15.60 -6.19 -8.30
C ALA A 244 -16.98 -6.44 -8.96
N GLU A 245 -17.02 -6.70 -10.25
CA GLU A 245 -18.26 -7.01 -10.98
C GLU A 245 -19.01 -8.22 -10.40
N ALA A 246 -18.30 -9.20 -9.84
CA ALA A 246 -18.90 -10.37 -9.20
C ALA A 246 -19.75 -10.02 -7.96
N TYR A 247 -19.61 -8.82 -7.43
CA TYR A 247 -20.30 -8.36 -6.21
C TYR A 247 -21.41 -7.33 -6.48
N THR A 248 -21.73 -7.03 -7.73
CA THR A 248 -22.65 -5.93 -8.11
C THR A 248 -24.01 -6.02 -7.42
N ALA A 249 -24.57 -7.22 -7.26
CA ALA A 249 -25.87 -7.43 -6.64
C ALA A 249 -25.94 -7.08 -5.13
N GLY A 250 -24.80 -7.03 -4.45
CA GLY A 250 -24.70 -6.75 -3.01
C GLY A 250 -23.90 -5.49 -2.66
N MET A 251 -23.53 -4.68 -3.66
CA MET A 251 -22.73 -3.47 -3.42
C MET A 251 -23.52 -2.42 -2.64
N THR A 252 -22.83 -1.80 -1.67
CA THR A 252 -23.33 -0.56 -1.06
C THR A 252 -23.42 0.53 -2.13
N PRO A 253 -24.61 1.15 -2.32
CA PRO A 253 -24.78 2.21 -3.30
C PRO A 253 -23.86 3.41 -3.04
N MET A 254 -23.60 4.20 -4.10
CA MET A 254 -22.95 5.50 -3.97
C MET A 254 -23.90 6.45 -3.23
N ASP A 255 -23.35 7.21 -2.28
CA ASP A 255 -24.06 8.26 -1.56
C ASP A 255 -23.71 9.66 -2.09
N ASP A 256 -24.46 10.66 -1.63
CA ASP A 256 -24.29 12.06 -2.06
C ASP A 256 -22.89 12.63 -1.70
N ALA A 257 -22.20 12.09 -0.69
CA ALA A 257 -20.87 12.54 -0.30
C ALA A 257 -19.81 12.20 -1.36
N HIS A 258 -20.03 11.16 -2.16
CA HIS A 258 -19.12 10.73 -3.21
C HIS A 258 -19.35 11.42 -4.56
N ALA A 259 -20.57 11.95 -4.79
CA ALA A 259 -20.95 12.56 -6.07
C ALA A 259 -20.03 13.69 -6.57
N PRO A 260 -19.57 14.63 -5.72
CA PRO A 260 -18.71 15.74 -6.15
C PRO A 260 -17.32 15.32 -6.62
N THR A 261 -16.88 14.12 -6.27
CA THR A 261 -15.53 13.62 -6.53
C THR A 261 -15.48 12.52 -7.59
N VAL A 262 -16.62 12.25 -8.23
CA VAL A 262 -16.69 11.33 -9.37
C VAL A 262 -15.73 11.77 -10.47
N GLY A 263 -14.87 10.85 -10.91
CA GLY A 263 -13.83 11.15 -11.90
C GLY A 263 -12.47 11.57 -11.33
N LEU A 264 -12.33 11.71 -9.99
CA LEU A 264 -11.04 11.87 -9.32
C LEU A 264 -10.58 10.53 -8.70
N LEU A 265 -9.29 10.21 -8.84
CA LEU A 265 -8.74 8.95 -8.33
C LEU A 265 -8.82 8.85 -6.79
N GLY A 266 -8.62 9.95 -6.10
CA GLY A 266 -8.67 10.01 -4.63
C GLY A 266 -10.09 10.06 -4.06
N GLY A 267 -11.12 10.22 -4.92
CA GLY A 267 -12.49 10.31 -4.46
C GLY A 267 -12.69 11.42 -3.43
N THR A 268 -13.40 11.12 -2.35
CA THR A 268 -13.73 12.09 -1.28
C THR A 268 -12.51 12.71 -0.60
N PHE A 269 -11.35 12.07 -0.63
CA PHE A 269 -10.12 12.66 -0.07
C PHE A 269 -9.71 13.96 -0.77
N CYS A 270 -10.04 14.13 -2.04
CA CYS A 270 -9.76 15.37 -2.79
C CYS A 270 -10.51 16.60 -2.26
N THR A 271 -11.49 16.41 -1.39
CA THR A 271 -12.32 17.50 -0.83
C THR A 271 -12.28 17.58 0.71
N LEU A 272 -11.55 16.68 1.35
CA LEU A 272 -11.40 16.71 2.82
C LEU A 272 -10.63 17.94 3.27
N PRO A 273 -11.03 18.55 4.41
CA PRO A 273 -10.20 19.56 5.04
C PRO A 273 -8.85 18.97 5.46
N LEU A 274 -7.75 19.61 5.02
CA LEU A 274 -6.40 19.17 5.39
C LEU A 274 -6.17 19.26 6.90
N GLY A 275 -5.44 18.26 7.44
CA GLY A 275 -5.03 18.22 8.84
C GLY A 275 -6.16 17.92 9.82
N LYS A 276 -7.29 17.41 9.37
CA LYS A 276 -8.41 17.00 10.24
C LYS A 276 -8.44 15.50 10.38
N PRO A 277 -8.18 14.93 11.59
CA PRO A 277 -8.24 13.49 11.84
C PRO A 277 -9.59 12.89 11.44
N ARG A 278 -9.53 11.68 10.89
CA ARG A 278 -10.70 10.95 10.37
C ARG A 278 -10.84 9.57 11.03
#